data_5fd31fe527a1980f14115dd4db59a185
#
_entry.id   5fd31fe527a1980f14115dd4db59a185
#
_cell.length_a   1.000
_cell.length_b   1.000
_cell.length_c   1.000
_cell.angle_alpha   90.00
_cell.angle_beta   90.00
_cell.angle_gamma   90.00
#
_symmetry.space_group_name_H-M   'P 1'
#
loop_
_entity.id
_entity.type
_entity.pdbx_description
1 polymer ?
#
loop_
_entity_poly.entity_id
_entity_poly.type
_entity_poly.pdbx_seq_one_letter_code
_entity_poly.pdbx_strand_id
1 'polypeptide(L)'
;MIKVLMTLPVKIGFDGMSKQVLSYGKYMDKSDVIIDLVSCRGFDPKMKSNVDEANFHNIYRLEYRDTNQIKYFLDLYKIMKKEKYDVIHVNGQSATMSVEMLAAKLAGCKLRVAHSHSSRCLHKKAHNMLKPLFNATYNDAIACSKEAGDWLFGDKPYWILNNGIDIDKYKFSTTTRTEFRKKLKLSDKDIAVCHVGA
;
A
#
# COMPACT_ATOMS: atom_id res chain seq x y z
N MET A 1 -21.55 -0.49 -9.31
CA MET A 1 -20.61 -0.60 -8.18
C MET A 1 -19.27 -1.04 -8.73
N ILE A 2 -18.21 -0.26 -8.52
CA ILE A 2 -16.86 -0.53 -9.02
C ILE A 2 -16.16 -1.51 -8.08
N LYS A 3 -15.56 -2.57 -8.63
CA LYS A 3 -14.79 -3.55 -7.85
C LYS A 3 -13.30 -3.26 -7.95
N VAL A 4 -12.67 -3.00 -6.82
CA VAL A 4 -11.24 -2.69 -6.69
C VAL A 4 -10.54 -3.81 -5.92
N LEU A 5 -9.46 -4.33 -6.48
CA LEU A 5 -8.55 -5.22 -5.77
C LEU A 5 -7.29 -4.45 -5.42
N MET A 6 -7.01 -4.26 -4.13
CA MET A 6 -5.72 -3.74 -3.67
C MET A 6 -4.77 -4.87 -3.36
N THR A 7 -3.48 -4.68 -3.63
CA THR A 7 -2.44 -5.63 -3.21
C THR A 7 -1.44 -4.97 -2.31
N LEU A 8 -0.99 -5.67 -1.27
CA LEU A 8 0.03 -5.21 -0.34
C LEU A 8 1.17 -6.25 -0.26
N PRO A 9 2.34 -5.94 -0.84
CA PRO A 9 3.44 -6.90 -0.97
C PRO A 9 4.30 -7.06 0.29
N VAL A 10 4.02 -6.27 1.34
CA VAL A 10 4.68 -6.36 2.64
C VAL A 10 3.79 -7.09 3.65
N LYS A 11 4.37 -7.55 4.75
CA LYS A 11 3.60 -7.99 5.91
C LYS A 11 2.89 -6.77 6.49
N ILE A 12 1.59 -6.83 6.70
CA ILE A 12 0.83 -5.74 7.31
C ILE A 12 1.37 -5.52 8.72
N GLY A 13 1.96 -4.36 8.96
CA GLY A 13 2.67 -4.02 10.18
C GLY A 13 2.68 -2.52 10.46
N PHE A 14 3.65 -2.10 11.28
CA PHE A 14 3.82 -0.71 11.69
C PHE A 14 4.69 0.09 10.69
N ASP A 15 4.54 -0.17 9.40
CA ASP A 15 5.23 0.53 8.33
C ASP A 15 4.31 1.49 7.57
N GLY A 16 4.92 2.42 6.82
CA GLY A 16 4.20 3.47 6.10
C GLY A 16 3.24 2.96 5.03
N MET A 17 3.62 1.92 4.29
CA MET A 17 2.78 1.37 3.22
C MET A 17 1.56 0.64 3.79
N SER A 18 1.76 -0.18 4.84
CA SER A 18 0.66 -0.85 5.56
C SER A 18 -0.34 0.17 6.11
N LYS A 19 0.18 1.22 6.79
CA LYS A 19 -0.67 2.28 7.34
C LYS A 19 -1.48 2.97 6.26
N GLN A 20 -0.86 3.28 5.11
CA GLN A 20 -1.53 3.99 4.03
C GLN A 20 -2.63 3.14 3.37
N VAL A 21 -2.35 1.86 3.09
CA VAL A 21 -3.33 0.94 2.49
C VAL A 21 -4.51 0.70 3.43
N LEU A 22 -4.26 0.53 4.73
CA LEU A 22 -5.34 0.41 5.72
C LEU A 22 -6.15 1.70 5.84
N SER A 23 -5.51 2.86 5.72
CA SER A 23 -6.21 4.16 5.69
C SER A 23 -7.12 4.29 4.48
N TYR A 24 -6.70 3.84 3.29
CA TYR A 24 -7.59 3.79 2.12
C TYR A 24 -8.83 2.94 2.40
N GLY A 25 -8.64 1.74 2.96
CA GLY A 25 -9.76 0.90 3.36
C GLY A 25 -10.69 1.57 4.37
N LYS A 26 -10.15 2.33 5.34
CA LYS A 26 -10.93 2.97 6.41
C LYS A 26 -11.68 4.22 5.95
N TYR A 27 -11.04 5.09 5.17
CA TYR A 27 -11.54 6.44 4.90
C TYR A 27 -12.12 6.64 3.49
N MET A 28 -11.91 5.70 2.57
CA MET A 28 -12.50 5.78 1.24
C MET A 28 -14.02 5.65 1.31
N ASP A 29 -14.74 6.51 0.60
CA ASP A 29 -16.17 6.35 0.41
C ASP A 29 -16.47 5.06 -0.35
N LYS A 30 -17.31 4.21 0.22
CA LYS A 30 -17.67 2.89 -0.32
C LYS A 30 -19.10 2.82 -0.84
N SER A 31 -19.76 3.95 -1.02
CA SER A 31 -21.14 3.98 -1.54
C SER A 31 -21.27 3.30 -2.90
N ASP A 32 -20.27 3.49 -3.78
CA ASP A 32 -20.23 2.94 -5.14
C ASP A 32 -19.04 2.03 -5.42
N VAL A 33 -18.24 1.70 -4.39
CA VAL A 33 -16.99 0.94 -4.53
C VAL A 33 -16.93 -0.22 -3.56
N ILE A 34 -16.61 -1.41 -4.07
CA ILE A 34 -16.23 -2.57 -3.27
C ILE A 34 -14.71 -2.70 -3.31
N ILE A 35 -14.07 -2.78 -2.15
CA ILE A 35 -12.61 -2.87 -2.05
C ILE A 35 -12.24 -4.17 -1.37
N ASP A 36 -11.51 -5.01 -2.09
CA ASP A 36 -10.88 -6.23 -1.56
C ASP A 36 -9.36 -6.03 -1.44
N LEU A 37 -8.73 -6.73 -0.51
CA LEU A 37 -7.29 -6.69 -0.28
C LEU A 37 -6.65 -8.06 -0.51
N VAL A 38 -5.52 -8.10 -1.21
CA VAL A 38 -4.60 -9.24 -1.22
C VAL A 38 -3.46 -8.97 -0.26
N SER A 39 -3.39 -9.75 0.81
CA SER A 39 -2.26 -9.77 1.73
C SER A 39 -1.24 -10.81 1.24
N CYS A 40 -0.07 -10.34 0.81
CA CYS A 40 0.97 -11.20 0.22
C CYS A 40 1.90 -11.84 1.26
N ARG A 41 1.91 -11.32 2.50
CA ARG A 41 2.81 -11.77 3.59
C ARG A 41 2.13 -11.82 4.97
N GLY A 42 0.79 -11.86 5.01
CA GLY A 42 0.03 -11.86 6.25
C GLY A 42 0.08 -10.53 7.00
N PHE A 43 -0.27 -10.56 8.28
CA PHE A 43 -0.26 -9.37 9.15
C PHE A 43 0.30 -9.69 10.54
N ASP A 44 0.84 -8.66 11.20
CA ASP A 44 1.21 -8.73 12.61
C ASP A 44 -0.06 -8.86 13.46
N PRO A 45 -0.15 -9.81 14.42
CA PRO A 45 -1.32 -9.94 15.29
C PRO A 45 -1.73 -8.65 16.00
N LYS A 46 -0.76 -7.77 16.32
CA LYS A 46 -1.02 -6.45 16.92
C LYS A 46 -1.77 -5.50 16.00
N MET A 47 -1.78 -5.77 14.69
CA MET A 47 -2.49 -4.95 13.69
C MET A 47 -3.93 -5.40 13.45
N LYS A 48 -4.41 -6.43 14.18
CA LYS A 48 -5.76 -6.99 13.94
C LYS A 48 -6.85 -5.91 13.98
N SER A 49 -6.87 -5.08 15.00
CA SER A 49 -7.85 -3.98 15.12
C SER A 49 -7.80 -3.02 13.93
N ASN A 50 -6.59 -2.63 13.48
CA ASN A 50 -6.42 -1.74 12.34
C ASN A 50 -6.90 -2.39 11.03
N VAL A 51 -6.69 -3.69 10.87
CA VAL A 51 -7.17 -4.45 9.70
C VAL A 51 -8.69 -4.54 9.72
N ASP A 52 -9.30 -4.81 10.88
CA ASP A 52 -10.75 -4.86 11.04
C ASP A 52 -11.38 -3.48 10.78
N GLU A 53 -10.77 -2.39 11.29
CA GLU A 53 -11.22 -1.01 11.07
C GLU A 53 -11.11 -0.56 9.61
N ALA A 54 -10.17 -1.10 8.85
CA ALA A 54 -10.02 -0.80 7.42
C ALA A 54 -11.25 -1.28 6.61
N ASN A 55 -12.01 -2.23 7.16
CA ASN A 55 -13.30 -2.65 6.64
C ASN A 55 -13.27 -2.98 5.13
N PHE A 56 -12.26 -3.77 4.70
CA PHE A 56 -12.25 -4.37 3.36
C PHE A 56 -13.39 -5.38 3.24
N HIS A 57 -14.00 -5.46 2.08
CA HIS A 57 -15.08 -6.42 1.83
C HIS A 57 -14.57 -7.87 1.92
N ASN A 58 -13.39 -8.17 1.31
CA ASN A 58 -12.68 -9.43 1.49
C ASN A 58 -11.18 -9.19 1.67
N ILE A 59 -10.50 -10.13 2.35
CA ILE A 59 -9.05 -10.18 2.45
C ILE A 59 -8.58 -11.56 1.99
N TYR A 60 -7.95 -11.61 0.82
CA TYR A 60 -7.34 -12.83 0.28
C TYR A 60 -5.93 -12.99 0.82
N ARG A 61 -5.61 -14.15 1.39
CA ARG A 61 -4.30 -14.46 1.93
C ARG A 61 -3.50 -15.28 0.92
N LEU A 62 -2.62 -14.63 0.19
CA LEU A 62 -1.70 -15.27 -0.77
C LEU A 62 -0.26 -15.13 -0.27
N GLU A 63 0.02 -15.68 0.91
CA GLU A 63 1.24 -15.45 1.71
C GLU A 63 2.49 -16.17 1.16
N TYR A 64 2.41 -16.72 -0.04
CA TYR A 64 3.47 -17.45 -0.72
C TYR A 64 4.05 -16.70 -1.94
N ARG A 65 3.85 -15.39 -2.03
CA ARG A 65 4.36 -14.56 -3.13
C ARG A 65 5.87 -14.70 -3.35
N ASP A 66 6.65 -14.81 -2.27
CA ASP A 66 8.11 -14.92 -2.34
C ASP A 66 8.61 -16.36 -2.47
N THR A 67 7.84 -17.34 -2.01
CA THR A 67 8.23 -18.76 -1.97
C THR A 67 7.72 -19.55 -3.17
N ASN A 68 6.59 -19.16 -3.76
CA ASN A 68 6.02 -19.81 -4.93
C ASN A 68 5.31 -18.80 -5.84
N GLN A 69 6.10 -18.06 -6.62
CA GLN A 69 5.61 -16.99 -7.49
C GLN A 69 4.64 -17.49 -8.58
N ILE A 70 4.83 -18.71 -9.09
CA ILE A 70 3.94 -19.27 -10.11
C ILE A 70 2.56 -19.53 -9.50
N LYS A 71 2.51 -20.17 -8.34
CA LYS A 71 1.25 -20.42 -7.63
C LYS A 71 0.56 -19.10 -7.28
N TYR A 72 1.32 -18.13 -6.75
CA TYR A 72 0.82 -16.80 -6.44
C TYR A 72 0.17 -16.13 -7.65
N PHE A 73 0.87 -16.11 -8.79
CA PHE A 73 0.37 -15.55 -10.04
C PHE A 73 -0.94 -16.24 -10.49
N LEU A 74 -0.97 -17.57 -10.51
CA LEU A 74 -2.13 -18.34 -10.96
C LEU A 74 -3.34 -18.14 -10.05
N ASP A 75 -3.15 -18.11 -8.73
CA ASP A 75 -4.25 -17.93 -7.79
C ASP A 75 -4.76 -16.48 -7.83
N LEU A 76 -3.88 -15.49 -7.96
CA LEU A 76 -4.28 -14.10 -8.16
C LEU A 76 -5.07 -13.92 -9.47
N TYR A 77 -4.58 -14.52 -10.57
CA TYR A 77 -5.29 -14.53 -11.85
C TYR A 77 -6.69 -15.15 -11.73
N LYS A 78 -6.82 -16.32 -11.08
CA LYS A 78 -8.11 -16.99 -10.87
C LYS A 78 -9.09 -16.14 -10.07
N ILE A 79 -8.62 -15.53 -8.98
CA ILE A 79 -9.42 -14.59 -8.16
C ILE A 79 -9.94 -13.45 -9.04
N MET A 80 -9.05 -12.78 -9.76
CA MET A 80 -9.42 -11.65 -10.60
C MET A 80 -10.38 -12.03 -11.72
N LYS A 81 -10.15 -13.20 -12.35
CA LYS A 81 -11.01 -13.70 -13.43
C LYS A 81 -12.41 -14.07 -12.93
N LYS A 82 -12.50 -14.66 -11.73
CA LYS A 82 -13.77 -15.04 -11.09
C LYS A 82 -14.57 -13.81 -10.63
N GLU A 83 -13.91 -12.93 -9.90
CA GLU A 83 -14.56 -11.77 -9.27
C GLU A 83 -14.77 -10.59 -10.21
N LYS A 84 -14.10 -10.56 -11.37
CA LYS A 84 -14.22 -9.55 -12.43
C LYS A 84 -13.97 -8.13 -11.91
N TYR A 85 -12.80 -7.91 -11.32
CA TYR A 85 -12.40 -6.58 -10.84
C TYR A 85 -12.26 -5.59 -12.00
N ASP A 86 -12.81 -4.39 -11.81
CA ASP A 86 -12.66 -3.27 -12.72
C ASP A 86 -11.27 -2.64 -12.61
N VAL A 87 -10.75 -2.57 -11.37
CA VAL A 87 -9.50 -1.93 -11.01
C VAL A 87 -8.63 -2.88 -10.20
N ILE A 88 -7.35 -2.96 -10.55
CA ILE A 88 -6.32 -3.42 -9.62
C ILE A 88 -5.45 -2.24 -9.19
N HIS A 89 -5.26 -2.06 -7.89
CA HIS A 89 -4.38 -1.06 -7.30
C HIS A 89 -3.22 -1.79 -6.61
N VAL A 90 -2.09 -1.82 -7.30
CA VAL A 90 -0.89 -2.53 -6.83
C VAL A 90 0.02 -1.55 -6.10
N ASN A 91 0.17 -1.75 -4.79
CA ASN A 91 1.09 -0.99 -3.98
C ASN A 91 2.47 -1.64 -3.99
N GLY A 92 3.54 -0.84 -4.10
CA GLY A 92 4.89 -1.41 -4.12
C GLY A 92 6.00 -0.37 -4.28
N GLN A 93 7.21 -0.88 -4.56
CA GLN A 93 8.44 -0.06 -4.61
C GLN A 93 9.26 -0.32 -5.87
N SER A 94 8.84 -1.23 -6.74
CA SER A 94 9.68 -1.64 -7.87
C SER A 94 8.89 -2.31 -8.98
N ALA A 95 9.54 -2.53 -10.12
CA ALA A 95 8.97 -3.23 -11.26
C ALA A 95 8.59 -4.71 -10.98
N THR A 96 8.87 -5.24 -9.79
CA THR A 96 8.35 -6.57 -9.39
C THR A 96 6.82 -6.61 -9.28
N MET A 97 6.16 -5.44 -9.23
CA MET A 97 4.70 -5.32 -9.37
C MET A 97 4.17 -5.80 -10.73
N SER A 98 5.06 -6.04 -11.70
CA SER A 98 4.68 -6.60 -13.00
C SER A 98 3.99 -7.96 -12.90
N VAL A 99 4.22 -8.72 -11.83
CA VAL A 99 3.56 -10.01 -11.58
C VAL A 99 2.06 -9.81 -11.40
N GLU A 100 1.68 -8.89 -10.53
CA GLU A 100 0.27 -8.54 -10.26
C GLU A 100 -0.36 -7.87 -11.48
N MET A 101 0.37 -6.96 -12.11
CA MET A 101 -0.09 -6.23 -13.29
C MET A 101 -0.35 -7.15 -14.50
N LEU A 102 0.53 -8.16 -14.70
CA LEU A 102 0.35 -9.14 -15.76
C LEU A 102 -0.86 -10.05 -15.47
N ALA A 103 -1.02 -10.54 -14.24
CA ALA A 103 -2.17 -11.33 -13.84
C ALA A 103 -3.48 -10.56 -14.09
N ALA A 104 -3.51 -9.27 -13.74
CA ALA A 104 -4.64 -8.40 -13.95
C ALA A 104 -4.96 -8.17 -15.45
N LYS A 105 -3.91 -7.92 -16.25
CA LYS A 105 -4.05 -7.74 -17.70
C LYS A 105 -4.66 -8.98 -18.35
N LEU A 106 -4.15 -10.16 -18.01
CA LEU A 106 -4.66 -11.44 -18.54
C LEU A 106 -6.06 -11.78 -18.02
N ALA A 107 -6.39 -11.38 -16.80
CA ALA A 107 -7.74 -11.55 -16.25
C ALA A 107 -8.78 -10.61 -16.90
N GLY A 108 -8.33 -9.59 -17.64
CA GLY A 108 -9.21 -8.62 -18.32
C GLY A 108 -9.53 -7.38 -17.46
N CYS A 109 -8.78 -7.15 -16.37
CA CYS A 109 -8.93 -5.95 -15.55
C CYS A 109 -8.54 -4.71 -16.37
N LYS A 110 -9.47 -3.76 -16.51
CA LYS A 110 -9.31 -2.62 -17.41
C LYS A 110 -8.35 -1.58 -16.87
N LEU A 111 -8.46 -1.21 -15.59
CA LEU A 111 -7.62 -0.21 -14.95
C LEU A 111 -6.60 -0.90 -14.03
N ARG A 112 -5.33 -0.70 -14.33
CA ARG A 112 -4.20 -1.30 -13.62
C ARG A 112 -3.28 -0.21 -13.09
N VAL A 113 -3.52 0.18 -11.85
CA VAL A 113 -2.86 1.30 -11.16
C VAL A 113 -1.62 0.79 -10.43
N ALA A 114 -0.46 1.29 -10.82
CA ALA A 114 0.80 1.08 -10.10
C ALA A 114 1.03 2.22 -9.11
N HIS A 115 1.16 1.90 -7.81
CA HIS A 115 1.39 2.92 -6.79
C HIS A 115 2.78 2.77 -6.16
N SER A 116 3.64 3.76 -6.40
CA SER A 116 5.00 3.83 -5.87
C SER A 116 5.03 4.44 -4.48
N HIS A 117 5.58 3.69 -3.51
CA HIS A 117 5.71 4.12 -2.11
C HIS A 117 7.14 4.39 -1.65
N SER A 118 8.12 4.34 -2.56
CA SER A 118 9.53 4.55 -2.22
C SER A 118 10.34 4.95 -3.45
N SER A 119 11.40 5.72 -3.22
CA SER A 119 12.39 6.10 -4.23
C SER A 119 13.55 5.08 -4.35
N ARG A 120 13.39 3.86 -3.80
CA ARG A 120 14.41 2.81 -3.85
C ARG A 120 13.80 1.41 -3.72
N CYS A 121 14.55 0.40 -4.13
CA CYS A 121 14.18 -1.00 -3.89
C CYS A 121 15.42 -1.83 -3.47
N LEU A 122 15.17 -2.94 -2.77
CA LEU A 122 16.22 -3.86 -2.34
C LEU A 122 16.77 -4.71 -3.51
N HIS A 123 15.90 -5.12 -4.43
CA HIS A 123 16.23 -6.06 -5.50
C HIS A 123 16.40 -5.36 -6.85
N LYS A 124 17.46 -4.54 -7.00
CA LYS A 124 17.73 -3.76 -8.22
C LYS A 124 17.82 -4.61 -9.49
N LYS A 125 18.44 -5.81 -9.43
CA LYS A 125 18.54 -6.70 -10.60
C LYS A 125 17.15 -7.15 -11.08
N ALA A 126 16.29 -7.61 -10.17
CA ALA A 126 14.92 -7.99 -10.51
C ALA A 126 14.11 -6.78 -11.01
N HIS A 127 14.27 -5.61 -10.38
CA HIS A 127 13.65 -4.37 -10.86
C HIS A 127 14.01 -4.08 -12.31
N ASN A 128 15.30 -4.07 -12.65
CA ASN A 128 15.77 -3.74 -14.00
C ASN A 128 15.29 -4.76 -15.04
N MET A 129 15.36 -6.05 -14.70
CA MET A 129 14.91 -7.13 -15.59
C MET A 129 13.39 -7.07 -15.86
N LEU A 130 12.60 -6.75 -14.86
CA LEU A 130 11.13 -6.70 -14.96
C LEU A 130 10.59 -5.35 -15.45
N LYS A 131 11.43 -4.33 -15.57
CA LYS A 131 11.00 -2.98 -15.95
C LYS A 131 10.29 -2.92 -17.31
N PRO A 132 10.74 -3.61 -18.38
CA PRO A 132 10.00 -3.64 -19.64
C PRO A 132 8.59 -4.23 -19.50
N LEU A 133 8.47 -5.36 -18.79
CA LEU A 133 7.18 -6.01 -18.52
C LEU A 133 6.27 -5.11 -17.68
N PHE A 134 6.81 -4.49 -16.63
CA PHE A 134 6.09 -3.53 -15.81
C PHE A 134 5.53 -2.40 -16.67
N ASN A 135 6.36 -1.80 -17.49
CA ASN A 135 5.99 -0.69 -18.37
C ASN A 135 4.91 -1.07 -19.43
N ALA A 136 4.80 -2.35 -19.78
CA ALA A 136 3.82 -2.85 -20.75
C ALA A 136 2.50 -3.31 -20.10
N THR A 137 2.44 -3.35 -18.77
CA THR A 137 1.32 -3.99 -18.07
C THR A 137 0.48 -3.04 -17.23
N TYR A 138 1.04 -2.02 -16.57
CA TYR A 138 0.21 -0.98 -15.95
C TYR A 138 -0.29 0.03 -17.01
N ASN A 139 -1.38 0.71 -16.72
CA ASN A 139 -1.93 1.76 -17.57
C ASN A 139 -2.33 3.04 -16.82
N ASP A 140 -2.14 3.05 -15.51
CA ASP A 140 -2.22 4.26 -14.69
C ASP A 140 -1.18 4.19 -13.55
N ALA A 141 -0.75 5.34 -13.05
CA ALA A 141 0.38 5.44 -12.14
C ALA A 141 0.15 6.48 -11.05
N ILE A 142 0.43 6.10 -9.81
CA ILE A 142 0.36 6.95 -8.63
C ILE A 142 1.70 6.86 -7.89
N ALA A 143 2.12 7.95 -7.26
CA ALA A 143 3.28 7.97 -6.38
C ALA A 143 2.99 8.75 -5.09
N CYS A 144 3.55 8.31 -3.96
CA CYS A 144 3.40 9.00 -2.68
C CYS A 144 4.20 10.31 -2.59
N SER A 145 5.16 10.52 -3.50
CA SER A 145 5.94 11.75 -3.66
C SER A 145 6.51 11.85 -5.07
N LYS A 146 7.05 13.03 -5.42
CA LYS A 146 7.73 13.22 -6.69
C LYS A 146 8.93 12.29 -6.86
N GLU A 147 9.75 12.13 -5.82
CA GLU A 147 10.93 11.26 -5.84
C GLU A 147 10.56 9.78 -6.05
N ALA A 148 9.46 9.33 -5.44
CA ALA A 148 8.98 7.96 -5.63
C ALA A 148 8.43 7.74 -7.05
N GLY A 149 7.83 8.77 -7.64
CA GLY A 149 7.32 8.75 -9.00
C GLY A 149 8.45 8.75 -10.04
N ASP A 150 9.36 9.69 -9.94
CA ASP A 150 10.54 9.80 -10.83
C ASP A 150 11.37 8.50 -10.81
N TRP A 151 11.57 7.92 -9.62
CA TRP A 151 12.26 6.65 -9.45
C TRP A 151 11.60 5.49 -10.21
N LEU A 152 10.28 5.33 -10.06
CA LEU A 152 9.60 4.16 -10.62
C LEU A 152 9.14 4.36 -12.04
N PHE A 153 8.66 5.54 -12.40
CA PHE A 153 8.03 5.79 -13.69
C PHE A 153 8.93 6.54 -14.66
N GLY A 154 9.97 7.24 -14.17
CA GLY A 154 10.85 8.09 -15.01
C GLY A 154 10.04 9.23 -15.62
N ASP A 155 10.15 9.41 -16.93
CA ASP A 155 9.47 10.48 -17.67
C ASP A 155 8.00 10.19 -18.00
N LYS A 156 7.46 9.02 -17.56
CA LYS A 156 6.05 8.69 -17.79
C LYS A 156 5.16 9.45 -16.81
N PRO A 157 3.96 9.88 -17.24
CA PRO A 157 3.05 10.61 -16.37
C PRO A 157 2.58 9.75 -15.18
N TYR A 158 2.43 10.38 -14.03
CA TYR A 158 1.86 9.80 -12.81
C TYR A 158 1.19 10.87 -11.97
N TRP A 159 0.27 10.45 -11.11
CA TRP A 159 -0.39 11.31 -10.13
C TRP A 159 0.37 11.28 -8.81
N ILE A 160 0.43 12.41 -8.11
CA ILE A 160 0.97 12.44 -6.73
C ILE A 160 -0.20 12.33 -5.77
N LEU A 161 -0.17 11.26 -4.94
CA LEU A 161 -1.08 11.05 -3.84
C LEU A 161 -0.27 10.96 -2.55
N ASN A 162 -0.12 12.09 -1.87
CA ASN A 162 0.64 12.16 -0.63
C ASN A 162 0.03 11.27 0.46
N ASN A 163 0.89 10.70 1.29
CA ASN A 163 0.43 9.92 2.43
C ASN A 163 -0.35 10.81 3.40
N GLY A 164 -1.56 10.37 3.73
CA GLY A 164 -2.42 11.05 4.69
C GLY A 164 -2.23 10.56 6.13
N ILE A 165 -2.61 11.38 7.07
CA ILE A 165 -2.71 11.02 8.50
C ILE A 165 -4.06 11.47 9.05
N ASP A 166 -4.51 10.80 10.10
CA ASP A 166 -5.67 11.22 10.90
C ASP A 166 -5.27 12.44 11.74
N ILE A 167 -5.61 13.63 11.26
CA ILE A 167 -5.23 14.89 11.90
C ILE A 167 -5.88 15.06 13.29
N ASP A 168 -7.06 14.50 13.51
CA ASP A 168 -7.74 14.61 14.81
C ASP A 168 -7.01 13.82 15.88
N LYS A 169 -6.46 12.66 15.53
CA LYS A 169 -5.63 11.83 16.41
C LYS A 169 -4.33 12.52 16.82
N TYR A 170 -3.79 13.38 15.97
CA TYR A 170 -2.48 14.01 16.17
C TYR A 170 -2.57 15.51 16.49
N LYS A 171 -3.77 16.03 16.76
CA LYS A 171 -3.93 17.41 17.22
C LYS A 171 -3.20 17.66 18.53
N PHE A 172 -2.66 18.89 18.65
CA PHE A 172 -2.09 19.34 19.91
C PHE A 172 -3.14 19.29 21.03
N SER A 173 -2.75 18.73 22.16
CA SER A 173 -3.55 18.68 23.39
C SER A 173 -2.73 19.17 24.57
N THR A 174 -3.19 20.22 25.22
CA THR A 174 -2.56 20.78 26.42
C THR A 174 -2.52 19.72 27.54
N THR A 175 -3.58 18.97 27.73
CA THR A 175 -3.66 17.91 28.74
C THR A 175 -2.61 16.84 28.47
N THR A 176 -2.58 16.29 27.26
CA THR A 176 -1.60 15.27 26.84
C THR A 176 -0.17 15.81 26.96
N ARG A 177 0.07 17.06 26.54
CA ARG A 177 1.39 17.71 26.71
C ARG A 177 1.83 17.73 28.17
N THR A 178 0.95 18.17 29.07
CA THR A 178 1.26 18.28 30.51
C THR A 178 1.56 16.92 31.13
N GLU A 179 0.75 15.91 30.81
CA GLU A 179 0.95 14.52 31.28
C GLU A 179 2.29 13.93 30.82
N PHE A 180 2.61 14.05 29.51
CA PHE A 180 3.88 13.54 28.98
C PHE A 180 5.08 14.29 29.53
N ARG A 181 5.02 15.63 29.67
CA ARG A 181 6.12 16.41 30.27
C ARG A 181 6.37 15.97 31.72
N LYS A 182 5.31 15.80 32.52
CA LYS A 182 5.41 15.26 33.87
C LYS A 182 6.04 13.86 33.90
N LYS A 183 5.58 12.97 33.02
CA LYS A 183 6.13 11.61 32.90
C LYS A 183 7.62 11.59 32.52
N LEU A 184 8.03 12.51 31.65
CA LEU A 184 9.42 12.64 31.19
C LEU A 184 10.27 13.56 32.11
N LYS A 185 9.70 14.08 33.21
CA LYS A 185 10.36 15.00 34.16
C LYS A 185 10.87 16.28 33.47
N LEU A 186 10.13 16.81 32.51
CA LEU A 186 10.45 18.04 31.79
C LEU A 186 9.69 19.23 32.39
N SER A 187 10.37 20.34 32.55
CA SER A 187 9.78 21.64 32.89
C SER A 187 9.21 22.32 31.63
N ASP A 188 8.42 23.39 31.82
CA ASP A 188 7.88 24.16 30.69
C ASP A 188 8.94 24.86 29.83
N LYS A 189 10.12 25.11 30.41
CA LYS A 189 11.26 25.75 29.73
C LYS A 189 12.09 24.77 28.87
N ASP A 190 11.91 23.47 29.09
CA ASP A 190 12.71 22.48 28.38
C ASP A 190 12.19 22.27 26.92
N ILE A 191 13.11 22.15 26.00
CA ILE A 191 12.81 21.76 24.61
C ILE A 191 12.82 20.25 24.50
N ALA A 192 11.70 19.65 24.12
CA ALA A 192 11.62 18.23 23.86
C ALA A 192 11.77 17.96 22.35
N VAL A 193 12.82 17.22 21.97
CA VAL A 193 13.02 16.75 20.60
C VAL A 193 12.69 15.25 20.57
N CYS A 194 11.79 14.86 19.69
CA CYS A 194 11.38 13.47 19.51
C CYS A 194 11.71 13.02 18.09
N HIS A 195 12.32 11.84 17.95
CA HIS A 195 12.49 11.15 16.69
C HIS A 195 11.73 9.82 16.76
N VAL A 196 10.90 9.56 15.75
CA VAL A 196 10.18 8.28 15.60
C VAL A 196 10.66 7.63 14.30
N GLY A 197 11.29 6.49 14.42
CA GLY A 197 11.82 5.74 13.29
C GLY A 197 12.12 4.30 13.68
N ALA A 198 12.35 3.45 12.68
CA ALA A 198 12.82 2.07 12.81
C ALA A 198 14.25 1.97 12.29
#